data_875d1bd3754819bf7b5c42bac9d04a2d
#
_entry.id   875d1bd3754819bf7b5c42bac9d04a2d
#
_cell.length_a   1.000
_cell.length_b   1.000
_cell.length_c   1.000
_cell.angle_alpha   90.00
_cell.angle_beta   90.00
_cell.angle_gamma   90.00
#
_symmetry.space_group_name_H-M   'P 1'
#
loop_
_entity.id
_entity.type
_entity.pdbx_description
1 polymer ?
#
loop_
_entity_poly.entity_id
_entity_poly.type
_entity_poly.pdbx_seq_one_letter_code
_entity_poly.pdbx_strand_id
1 'polypeptide(L)'
;MFNWFKTAVLMAGITGLFVIVGGMIGGEEGMLIALLLAFGMNFFSYWFSDKMVLKMMNAKEVDEVTAPHFYRMVRDLAQRAELPMPKVYLIEEDSPNAFATGRNPQNSAVAATTGILRVLSEREIRGVMAHELAHVKHRDILISTISATMAGALSALANFAMFFGGRNSDGRPGNPMASILVAI
;
A
#
# COMPACT_ATOMS: atom_id res chain seq x y z
N MET A 1 19.96 3.80 -4.12
CA MET A 1 19.99 3.07 -5.41
C MET A 1 19.36 1.68 -5.29
N PHE A 2 19.59 0.95 -4.22
CA PHE A 2 19.17 -0.46 -4.05
C PHE A 2 17.62 -0.65 -3.96
N ASN A 3 16.89 0.29 -3.38
CA ASN A 3 15.45 0.14 -3.16
C ASN A 3 14.62 0.30 -4.45
N TRP A 4 15.07 1.15 -5.38
CA TRP A 4 14.44 1.24 -6.70
C TRP A 4 14.55 -0.08 -7.49
N PHE A 5 15.71 -0.73 -7.39
CA PHE A 5 15.92 -2.05 -8.01
C PHE A 5 15.00 -3.12 -7.41
N LYS A 6 14.85 -3.15 -6.07
CA LYS A 6 13.91 -4.06 -5.41
C LYS A 6 12.47 -3.86 -5.88
N THR A 7 12.03 -2.61 -5.99
CA THR A 7 10.70 -2.28 -6.52
C THR A 7 10.53 -2.77 -7.95
N ALA A 8 11.52 -2.55 -8.81
CA ALA A 8 11.49 -3.03 -10.20
C ALA A 8 11.42 -4.56 -10.28
N VAL A 9 12.19 -5.27 -9.45
CA VAL A 9 12.16 -6.75 -9.39
C VAL A 9 10.80 -7.24 -8.90
N LEU A 10 10.22 -6.60 -7.88
CA LEU A 10 8.89 -6.96 -7.40
C LEU A 10 7.83 -6.80 -8.51
N MET A 11 7.81 -5.65 -9.17
CA MET A 11 6.87 -5.37 -10.26
C MET A 11 7.04 -6.34 -11.43
N ALA A 12 8.28 -6.65 -11.80
CA ALA A 12 8.59 -7.63 -12.84
C ALA A 12 8.15 -9.05 -12.45
N GLY A 13 8.38 -9.45 -11.20
CA GLY A 13 7.96 -10.76 -10.68
C GLY A 13 6.44 -10.94 -10.73
N ILE A 14 5.70 -9.91 -10.32
CA ILE A 14 4.24 -9.92 -10.37
C ILE A 14 3.74 -9.95 -11.83
N THR A 15 4.35 -9.16 -12.71
CA THR A 15 4.02 -9.22 -14.15
C THR A 15 4.24 -10.63 -14.70
N GLY A 16 5.39 -11.26 -14.40
CA GLY A 16 5.69 -12.63 -14.80
C GLY A 16 4.66 -13.63 -14.30
N LEU A 17 4.26 -13.53 -13.03
CA LEU A 17 3.21 -14.37 -12.45
C LEU A 17 1.88 -14.22 -13.20
N PHE A 18 1.43 -13.00 -13.47
CA PHE A 18 0.21 -12.75 -14.24
C PHE A 18 0.26 -13.35 -15.65
N VAL A 19 1.39 -13.19 -16.34
CA VAL A 19 1.60 -13.73 -17.70
C VAL A 19 1.56 -15.25 -17.70
N ILE A 20 2.21 -15.91 -16.74
CA ILE A 20 2.18 -17.38 -16.60
C ILE A 20 0.75 -17.86 -16.36
N VAL A 21 0.05 -17.27 -15.40
CA VAL A 21 -1.34 -17.64 -15.10
C VAL A 21 -2.25 -17.36 -16.30
N GLY A 22 -2.10 -16.21 -16.96
CA GLY A 22 -2.85 -15.88 -18.17
C GLY A 22 -2.63 -16.90 -19.29
N GLY A 23 -1.38 -17.34 -19.48
CA GLY A 23 -1.04 -18.37 -20.45
C GLY A 23 -1.65 -19.74 -20.16
N MET A 24 -1.69 -20.12 -18.87
CA MET A 24 -2.32 -21.39 -18.45
C MET A 24 -3.84 -21.39 -18.69
N ILE A 25 -4.49 -20.22 -18.68
CA ILE A 25 -5.94 -20.11 -18.81
C ILE A 25 -6.37 -19.95 -20.26
N GLY A 26 -5.70 -19.07 -21.02
CA GLY A 26 -6.13 -18.62 -22.33
C GLY A 26 -5.04 -18.72 -23.43
N GLY A 27 -3.96 -19.45 -23.18
CA GLY A 27 -2.87 -19.58 -24.14
C GLY A 27 -2.23 -18.23 -24.48
N GLU A 28 -1.87 -17.99 -25.73
CA GLU A 28 -1.21 -16.77 -26.17
C GLU A 28 -2.06 -15.52 -25.96
N GLU A 29 -3.37 -15.60 -26.22
CA GLU A 29 -4.29 -14.48 -25.99
C GLU A 29 -4.41 -14.14 -24.49
N GLY A 30 -4.48 -15.17 -23.64
CA GLY A 30 -4.49 -15.00 -22.18
C GLY A 30 -3.21 -14.37 -21.65
N MET A 31 -2.06 -14.73 -22.19
CA MET A 31 -0.76 -14.10 -21.87
C MET A 31 -0.77 -12.60 -22.22
N LEU A 32 -1.25 -12.25 -23.40
CA LEU A 32 -1.30 -10.83 -23.83
C LEU A 32 -2.23 -10.00 -22.95
N ILE A 33 -3.43 -10.52 -22.67
CA ILE A 33 -4.38 -9.84 -21.79
C ILE A 33 -3.79 -9.67 -20.39
N ALA A 34 -3.19 -10.71 -19.82
CA ALA A 34 -2.56 -10.67 -18.51
C ALA A 34 -1.39 -9.69 -18.45
N LEU A 35 -0.58 -9.60 -19.49
CA LEU A 35 0.51 -8.63 -19.62
C LEU A 35 -0.01 -7.19 -19.60
N LEU A 36 -1.06 -6.90 -20.38
CA LEU A 36 -1.67 -5.56 -20.41
C LEU A 36 -2.28 -5.18 -19.06
N LEU A 37 -2.97 -6.11 -18.40
CA LEU A 37 -3.52 -5.91 -17.07
C LEU A 37 -2.43 -5.68 -16.04
N ALA A 38 -1.37 -6.50 -16.02
CA ALA A 38 -0.24 -6.34 -15.11
C ALA A 38 0.46 -5.00 -15.30
N PHE A 39 0.66 -4.56 -16.55
CA PHE A 39 1.23 -3.25 -16.84
C PHE A 39 0.36 -2.12 -16.31
N GLY A 40 -0.95 -2.18 -16.55
CA GLY A 40 -1.91 -1.20 -16.01
C GLY A 40 -1.91 -1.17 -14.48
N MET A 41 -1.92 -2.32 -13.83
CA MET A 41 -1.87 -2.44 -12.37
C MET A 41 -0.56 -1.90 -11.80
N ASN A 42 0.57 -2.22 -12.39
CA ASN A 42 1.87 -1.70 -11.97
C ASN A 42 1.95 -0.18 -12.12
N PHE A 43 1.49 0.35 -13.25
CA PHE A 43 1.42 1.79 -13.47
C PHE A 43 0.54 2.47 -12.42
N PHE A 44 -0.66 1.94 -12.18
CA PHE A 44 -1.58 2.48 -11.21
C PHE A 44 -1.01 2.40 -9.78
N SER A 45 -0.44 1.26 -9.40
CA SER A 45 0.17 1.08 -8.08
C SER A 45 1.34 2.04 -7.85
N TYR A 46 2.18 2.26 -8.84
CA TYR A 46 3.30 3.21 -8.72
C TYR A 46 2.84 4.65 -8.47
N TRP A 47 1.78 5.09 -9.20
CA TRP A 47 1.36 6.49 -9.16
C TRP A 47 0.32 6.82 -8.09
N PHE A 48 -0.48 5.85 -7.64
CA PHE A 48 -1.67 6.10 -6.83
C PHE A 48 -1.76 5.27 -5.54
N SER A 49 -0.80 4.39 -5.27
CA SER A 49 -0.84 3.52 -4.08
C SER A 49 -0.88 4.30 -2.76
N ASP A 50 -0.16 5.41 -2.67
CA ASP A 50 -0.18 6.31 -1.52
C ASP A 50 -1.59 6.86 -1.24
N LYS A 51 -2.23 7.38 -2.28
CA LYS A 51 -3.60 7.93 -2.17
C LYS A 51 -4.62 6.85 -1.85
N MET A 52 -4.42 5.66 -2.42
CA MET A 52 -5.31 4.53 -2.20
C MET A 52 -5.25 4.04 -0.76
N VAL A 53 -4.06 3.85 -0.20
CA VAL A 53 -3.88 3.44 1.21
C VAL A 53 -4.49 4.47 2.16
N LEU A 54 -4.20 5.76 1.98
CA LEU A 54 -4.77 6.82 2.79
C LEU A 54 -6.31 6.87 2.71
N LYS A 55 -6.87 6.68 1.52
CA LYS A 55 -8.32 6.63 1.33
C LYS A 55 -8.95 5.39 1.96
N MET A 56 -8.34 4.23 1.81
CA MET A 56 -8.83 2.97 2.41
C MET A 56 -8.87 3.06 3.95
N MET A 57 -7.93 3.77 4.54
CA MET A 57 -7.87 3.99 5.99
C MET A 57 -8.66 5.23 6.45
N ASN A 58 -9.43 5.87 5.58
CA ASN A 58 -10.18 7.11 5.87
C ASN A 58 -9.30 8.19 6.52
N ALA A 59 -8.04 8.28 6.09
CA ALA A 59 -7.08 9.24 6.59
C ALA A 59 -7.51 10.68 6.24
N LYS A 60 -7.52 11.56 7.23
CA LYS A 60 -7.84 12.99 7.07
C LYS A 60 -6.56 13.80 7.07
N GLU A 61 -6.32 14.56 6.02
CA GLU A 61 -5.19 15.49 5.96
C GLU A 61 -5.35 16.56 7.06
N VAL A 62 -4.29 16.83 7.80
CA VAL A 62 -4.27 17.80 8.88
C VAL A 62 -3.15 18.80 8.67
N ASP A 63 -3.34 19.97 9.26
CA ASP A 63 -2.42 21.11 9.19
C ASP A 63 -2.08 21.65 10.59
N GLU A 64 -1.41 22.80 10.62
CA GLU A 64 -1.02 23.45 11.88
C GLU A 64 -2.22 23.98 12.67
N VAL A 65 -3.38 24.16 12.04
CA VAL A 65 -4.61 24.63 12.69
C VAL A 65 -5.39 23.47 13.30
N THR A 66 -5.54 22.39 12.53
CA THR A 66 -6.37 21.24 12.89
C THR A 66 -5.68 20.26 13.84
N ALA A 67 -4.34 20.13 13.75
CA ALA A 67 -3.55 19.25 14.62
C ALA A 67 -2.19 19.89 14.99
N PRO A 68 -2.17 21.03 15.74
CA PRO A 68 -0.99 21.86 15.90
C PRO A 68 0.21 21.13 16.53
N HIS A 69 0.00 20.29 17.52
CA HIS A 69 1.09 19.57 18.19
C HIS A 69 1.71 18.51 17.29
N PHE A 70 0.88 17.69 16.67
CA PHE A 70 1.34 16.60 15.81
C PHE A 70 2.00 17.14 14.54
N TYR A 71 1.38 18.14 13.90
CA TYR A 71 1.93 18.76 12.69
C TYR A 71 3.30 19.41 12.93
N ARG A 72 3.45 20.17 14.04
CA ARG A 72 4.74 20.80 14.41
C ARG A 72 5.81 19.77 14.72
N MET A 73 5.45 18.65 15.37
CA MET A 73 6.36 17.55 15.64
C MET A 73 6.91 16.96 14.35
N VAL A 74 6.04 16.65 13.38
CA VAL A 74 6.45 16.11 12.08
C VAL A 74 7.32 17.10 11.32
N ARG A 75 6.97 18.39 11.34
CA ARG A 75 7.76 19.46 10.71
C ARG A 75 9.18 19.55 11.28
N ASP A 76 9.32 19.56 12.61
CA ASP A 76 10.61 19.60 13.29
C ASP A 76 11.48 18.37 12.91
N LEU A 77 10.87 17.19 12.89
CA LEU A 77 11.55 15.96 12.50
C LEU A 77 11.96 15.95 11.02
N ALA A 78 11.08 16.41 10.12
CA ALA A 78 11.39 16.52 8.70
C ALA A 78 12.56 17.49 8.44
N GLN A 79 12.57 18.64 9.10
CA GLN A 79 13.66 19.62 9.03
C GLN A 79 14.99 19.03 9.51
N ARG A 80 15.00 18.34 10.65
CA ARG A 80 16.21 17.67 11.17
C ARG A 80 16.72 16.55 10.27
N ALA A 81 15.80 15.87 9.59
CA ALA A 81 16.14 14.83 8.64
C ALA A 81 16.56 15.37 7.25
N GLU A 82 16.47 16.70 7.05
CA GLU A 82 16.70 17.34 5.74
C GLU A 82 15.75 16.83 4.65
N LEU A 83 14.49 16.58 5.05
CA LEU A 83 13.43 16.14 4.16
C LEU A 83 12.49 17.30 3.83
N PRO A 84 11.89 17.30 2.62
CA PRO A 84 10.74 18.15 2.37
C PRO A 84 9.61 17.78 3.33
N MET A 85 8.78 18.76 3.72
CA MET A 85 7.65 18.54 4.61
C MET A 85 6.69 17.52 3.97
N PRO A 86 6.45 16.35 4.57
CA PRO A 86 5.46 15.41 4.08
C PRO A 86 4.04 15.90 4.36
N LYS A 87 3.07 15.38 3.64
CA LYS A 87 1.68 15.55 4.02
C LYS A 87 1.40 14.79 5.32
N VAL A 88 0.64 15.39 6.22
CA VAL A 88 0.35 14.83 7.54
C VAL A 88 -1.11 14.42 7.61
N TYR A 89 -1.37 13.21 8.08
CA TYR A 89 -2.70 12.65 8.18
C TYR A 89 -2.99 12.10 9.57
N LEU A 90 -4.26 12.20 9.98
CA LEU A 90 -4.79 11.50 11.15
C LEU A 90 -5.87 10.49 10.70
N ILE A 91 -5.89 9.36 11.38
CA ILE A 91 -6.84 8.28 11.17
C ILE A 91 -7.63 8.08 12.46
N GLU A 92 -8.95 8.18 12.38
CA GLU A 92 -9.83 7.92 13.51
C GLU A 92 -9.99 6.41 13.72
N GLU A 93 -9.03 5.82 14.43
CA GLU A 93 -8.99 4.39 14.74
C GLU A 93 -8.37 4.18 16.11
N ASP A 94 -8.93 3.23 16.88
CA ASP A 94 -8.46 2.93 18.25
C ASP A 94 -7.20 2.04 18.25
N SER A 95 -6.99 1.26 17.20
CA SER A 95 -5.79 0.44 17.06
C SER A 95 -4.56 1.33 16.89
N PRO A 96 -3.55 1.21 17.77
CA PRO A 96 -2.34 2.03 17.69
C PRO A 96 -1.54 1.71 16.43
N ASN A 97 -1.43 2.68 15.53
CA ASN A 97 -0.66 2.52 14.29
C ASN A 97 -0.11 3.87 13.79
N ALA A 98 1.04 3.84 13.11
CA ALA A 98 1.59 4.94 12.35
C ALA A 98 2.35 4.39 11.15
N PHE A 99 2.39 5.12 10.05
CA PHE A 99 3.13 4.72 8.87
C PHE A 99 3.49 5.91 7.99
N ALA A 100 4.52 5.73 7.16
CA ALA A 100 4.82 6.60 6.04
C ALA A 100 4.45 5.91 4.73
N THR A 101 3.99 6.70 3.76
CA THR A 101 3.66 6.25 2.41
C THR A 101 4.12 7.25 1.38
N GLY A 102 4.18 6.84 0.11
CA GLY A 102 4.60 7.71 -0.99
C GLY A 102 5.60 7.07 -1.92
N ARG A 103 5.84 7.71 -3.07
CA ARG A 103 6.78 7.18 -4.07
C ARG A 103 8.21 7.73 -3.94
N ASN A 104 8.36 8.88 -3.30
CA ASN A 104 9.65 9.53 -3.04
C ASN A 104 9.49 10.60 -1.95
N PRO A 105 10.58 11.19 -1.43
CA PRO A 105 10.50 12.22 -0.37
C PRO A 105 9.63 13.42 -0.72
N GLN A 106 9.61 13.85 -1.98
CA GLN A 106 8.82 15.01 -2.44
C GLN A 106 7.32 14.70 -2.52
N ASN A 107 6.96 13.41 -2.62
CA ASN A 107 5.58 12.92 -2.67
C ASN A 107 5.38 11.87 -1.58
N SER A 108 5.64 12.27 -0.34
CA SER A 108 5.48 11.45 0.85
C SER A 108 4.37 11.97 1.76
N ALA A 109 3.80 11.08 2.50
CA ALA A 109 2.83 11.36 3.55
C ALA A 109 3.15 10.51 4.77
N VAL A 110 2.81 11.02 5.94
CA VAL A 110 2.87 10.29 7.21
C VAL A 110 1.48 10.31 7.84
N ALA A 111 1.10 9.21 8.44
CA ALA A 111 -0.19 9.05 9.10
C ALA A 111 0.01 8.45 10.50
N ALA A 112 -0.85 8.86 11.42
CA ALA A 112 -0.96 8.25 12.75
C ALA A 112 -2.43 8.07 13.11
N THR A 113 -2.75 7.00 13.83
CA THR A 113 -4.08 6.78 14.37
C THR A 113 -4.30 7.59 15.65
N THR A 114 -5.55 7.90 15.96
CA THR A 114 -5.90 8.49 17.25
C THR A 114 -5.55 7.57 18.41
N GLY A 115 -5.56 6.25 18.17
CA GLY A 115 -5.16 5.23 19.14
C GLY A 115 -3.70 5.38 19.58
N ILE A 116 -2.76 5.51 18.65
CA ILE A 116 -1.34 5.67 19.00
C ILE A 116 -1.08 6.98 19.74
N LEU A 117 -1.77 8.06 19.33
CA LEU A 117 -1.65 9.38 19.99
C LEU A 117 -2.20 9.39 21.42
N ARG A 118 -3.11 8.47 21.75
CA ARG A 118 -3.65 8.31 23.12
C ARG A 118 -2.78 7.44 24.02
N VAL A 119 -2.14 6.43 23.44
CA VAL A 119 -1.39 5.42 24.19
C VAL A 119 0.04 5.84 24.46
N LEU A 120 0.66 6.56 23.54
CA LEU A 120 2.07 6.95 23.62
C LEU A 120 2.22 8.39 24.13
N SER A 121 3.26 8.62 24.91
CA SER A 121 3.72 9.97 25.26
C SER A 121 4.26 10.70 24.03
N GLU A 122 4.33 12.03 24.10
CA GLU A 122 4.88 12.86 23.00
C GLU A 122 6.28 12.42 22.60
N ARG A 123 7.13 12.03 23.56
CA ARG A 123 8.49 11.55 23.31
C ARG A 123 8.50 10.24 22.52
N GLU A 124 7.59 9.31 22.83
CA GLU A 124 7.48 8.03 22.15
C GLU A 124 6.92 8.20 20.74
N ILE A 125 5.88 9.02 20.56
CA ILE A 125 5.35 9.35 19.23
C ILE A 125 6.42 10.00 18.38
N ARG A 126 7.22 10.91 18.94
CA ARG A 126 8.36 11.52 18.25
C ARG A 126 9.36 10.47 17.76
N GLY A 127 9.63 9.45 18.56
CA GLY A 127 10.46 8.31 18.18
C GLY A 127 9.88 7.51 17.02
N VAL A 128 8.58 7.18 17.08
CA VAL A 128 7.87 6.47 16.02
C VAL A 128 7.88 7.29 14.72
N MET A 129 7.51 8.58 14.78
CA MET A 129 7.50 9.43 13.59
C MET A 129 8.88 9.67 13.00
N ALA A 130 9.93 9.71 13.84
CA ALA A 130 11.31 9.76 13.35
C ALA A 130 11.70 8.49 12.60
N HIS A 131 11.24 7.33 13.05
CA HIS A 131 11.43 6.06 12.37
C HIS A 131 10.71 6.03 11.01
N GLU A 132 9.46 6.47 10.96
CA GLU A 132 8.70 6.57 9.70
C GLU A 132 9.36 7.53 8.69
N LEU A 133 9.86 8.68 9.16
CA LEU A 133 10.58 9.62 8.32
C LEU A 133 11.95 9.08 7.85
N ALA A 134 12.58 8.17 8.61
CA ALA A 134 13.78 7.48 8.14
C ALA A 134 13.49 6.61 6.93
N HIS A 135 12.33 5.93 6.88
CA HIS A 135 11.87 5.20 5.70
C HIS A 135 11.67 6.12 4.49
N VAL A 136 11.13 7.32 4.69
CA VAL A 136 11.05 8.35 3.63
C VAL A 136 12.46 8.70 3.10
N LYS A 137 13.41 8.97 4.02
CA LYS A 137 14.78 9.34 3.68
C LYS A 137 15.51 8.24 2.91
N HIS A 138 15.35 7.00 3.32
CA HIS A 138 15.97 5.84 2.68
C HIS A 138 15.25 5.37 1.41
N ARG A 139 14.11 5.98 1.07
CA ARG A 139 13.32 5.67 -0.14
C ARG A 139 12.87 4.21 -0.20
N ASP A 140 12.52 3.62 0.91
CA ASP A 140 11.97 2.27 1.00
C ASP A 140 10.45 2.24 1.19
N ILE A 141 9.82 3.40 1.44
CA ILE A 141 8.37 3.55 1.53
C ILE A 141 7.64 3.05 0.27
N LEU A 142 8.23 3.22 -0.92
CA LEU A 142 7.59 2.85 -2.18
C LEU A 142 7.37 1.33 -2.25
N ILE A 143 8.37 0.53 -1.91
CA ILE A 143 8.25 -0.94 -1.95
C ILE A 143 7.21 -1.43 -0.94
N SER A 144 7.18 -0.87 0.28
CA SER A 144 6.19 -1.20 1.30
C SER A 144 4.78 -0.84 0.85
N THR A 145 4.60 0.37 0.29
CA THR A 145 3.31 0.86 -0.18
C THR A 145 2.79 0.02 -1.36
N ILE A 146 3.64 -0.31 -2.35
CA ILE A 146 3.26 -1.18 -3.46
C ILE A 146 2.89 -2.57 -2.96
N SER A 147 3.71 -3.15 -2.07
CA SER A 147 3.43 -4.48 -1.50
C SER A 147 2.10 -4.53 -0.77
N ALA A 148 1.79 -3.54 0.07
CA ALA A 148 0.52 -3.43 0.78
C ALA A 148 -0.67 -3.29 -0.18
N THR A 149 -0.53 -2.44 -1.21
CA THR A 149 -1.56 -2.24 -2.23
C THR A 149 -1.85 -3.53 -2.99
N MET A 150 -0.80 -4.26 -3.37
CA MET A 150 -0.93 -5.51 -4.12
C MET A 150 -1.52 -6.64 -3.27
N ALA A 151 -1.10 -6.75 -2.01
CA ALA A 151 -1.71 -7.70 -1.07
C ALA A 151 -3.22 -7.40 -0.89
N GLY A 152 -3.59 -6.13 -0.75
CA GLY A 152 -4.99 -5.71 -0.70
C GLY A 152 -5.77 -6.04 -1.97
N ALA A 153 -5.18 -5.82 -3.15
CA ALA A 153 -5.81 -6.14 -4.43
C ALA A 153 -5.99 -7.65 -4.62
N LEU A 154 -4.99 -8.46 -4.25
CA LEU A 154 -5.09 -9.93 -4.27
C LEU A 154 -6.16 -10.44 -3.31
N SER A 155 -6.22 -9.90 -2.09
CA SER A 155 -7.26 -10.24 -1.11
C SER A 155 -8.66 -9.88 -1.60
N ALA A 156 -8.82 -8.70 -2.22
CA ALA A 156 -10.09 -8.29 -2.82
C ALA A 156 -10.50 -9.21 -3.97
N LEU A 157 -9.55 -9.60 -4.82
CA LEU A 157 -9.78 -10.53 -5.92
C LEU A 157 -10.16 -11.93 -5.42
N ALA A 158 -9.49 -12.44 -4.38
CA ALA A 158 -9.82 -13.71 -3.75
C ALA A 158 -11.24 -13.68 -3.14
N ASN A 159 -11.59 -12.61 -2.43
CA ASN A 159 -12.95 -12.43 -1.88
C ASN A 159 -14.00 -12.35 -2.99
N PHE A 160 -13.72 -11.63 -4.07
CA PHE A 160 -14.60 -11.58 -5.25
C PHE A 160 -14.78 -12.96 -5.86
N ALA A 161 -13.69 -13.72 -6.05
CA ALA A 161 -13.74 -15.08 -6.60
C ALA A 161 -14.55 -16.03 -5.71
N MET A 162 -14.45 -15.90 -4.38
CA MET A 162 -15.28 -16.67 -3.44
C MET A 162 -16.75 -16.28 -3.52
N PHE A 163 -17.07 -14.98 -3.66
CA PHE A 163 -18.44 -14.49 -3.68
C PHE A 163 -19.16 -14.83 -5.01
N PHE A 164 -18.46 -14.70 -6.14
CA PHE A 164 -19.02 -14.96 -7.48
C PHE A 164 -18.68 -16.35 -8.05
N GLY A 165 -17.68 -17.04 -7.48
CA GLY A 165 -17.33 -18.44 -7.82
C GLY A 165 -18.24 -19.47 -7.16
N GLY A 166 -19.43 -19.04 -6.71
CA GLY A 166 -20.41 -19.81 -5.98
C GLY A 166 -20.73 -21.15 -6.63
N ARG A 167 -21.05 -22.14 -5.79
CA ARG A 167 -21.48 -23.47 -6.15
C ARG A 167 -22.50 -23.42 -7.29
N ASN A 168 -22.20 -24.13 -8.38
CA ASN A 168 -23.21 -24.49 -9.35
C ASN A 168 -24.34 -25.23 -8.62
N SER A 169 -25.58 -25.07 -9.10
CA SER A 169 -26.78 -25.72 -8.57
C SER A 169 -26.66 -27.25 -8.35
N ASP A 170 -25.61 -27.89 -8.91
CA ASP A 170 -25.31 -29.32 -8.80
C ASP A 170 -24.29 -29.67 -7.69
N GLY A 171 -23.95 -28.73 -6.79
CA GLY A 171 -23.04 -28.99 -5.64
C GLY A 171 -21.57 -29.18 -6.01
N ARG A 172 -21.19 -29.05 -7.27
CA ARG A 172 -19.78 -29.13 -7.73
C ARG A 172 -19.08 -27.79 -7.53
N PRO A 173 -17.78 -27.78 -7.16
CA PRO A 173 -17.03 -26.54 -7.10
C PRO A 173 -17.05 -25.89 -8.48
N GLY A 174 -17.69 -24.73 -8.58
CA GLY A 174 -17.70 -23.92 -9.79
C GLY A 174 -16.29 -23.37 -10.01
N ASN A 175 -15.74 -23.65 -11.14
CA ASN A 175 -14.47 -23.17 -11.68
C ASN A 175 -13.22 -23.44 -10.80
N PRO A 176 -12.34 -24.39 -11.20
CA PRO A 176 -11.10 -24.70 -10.50
C PRO A 176 -10.18 -23.49 -10.31
N MET A 177 -10.37 -22.42 -11.08
CA MET A 177 -9.67 -21.16 -10.96
C MET A 177 -9.98 -20.37 -9.66
N ALA A 178 -11.21 -20.45 -9.16
CA ALA A 178 -11.57 -19.85 -7.87
C ALA A 178 -10.79 -20.51 -6.72
N SER A 179 -10.54 -21.81 -6.81
CA SER A 179 -9.79 -22.57 -5.80
C SER A 179 -8.28 -22.22 -5.80
N ILE A 180 -7.71 -21.90 -6.96
CA ILE A 180 -6.31 -21.49 -7.07
C ILE A 180 -6.10 -20.08 -6.51
N LEU A 181 -7.04 -19.14 -6.79
CA LEU A 181 -6.99 -17.77 -6.27
C LEU A 181 -7.17 -17.69 -4.74
N VAL A 182 -7.83 -18.67 -4.13
CA VAL A 182 -8.00 -18.77 -2.66
C VAL A 182 -6.78 -19.42 -1.99
N ALA A 183 -5.94 -20.14 -2.74
CA ALA A 183 -4.77 -20.86 -2.23
C ALA A 183 -3.45 -20.06 -2.29
N ILE A 184 -3.46 -18.86 -2.90
CA ILE A 184 -2.34 -17.91 -2.97
C ILE A 184 -2.56 -16.80 -1.94
#